data_1f5e7a28886d0829f5feb5d02f9b0506
#
_entry.id   1f5e7a28886d0829f5feb5d02f9b0506
#
_cell.length_a   1.000
_cell.length_b   1.000
_cell.length_c   1.000
_cell.angle_alpha   90.00
_cell.angle_beta   90.00
_cell.angle_gamma   90.00
#
_symmetry.space_group_name_H-M   'P 1'
#
loop_
_entity.id
_entity.type
_entity.pdbx_description
1 polymer ?
#
loop_
_entity_poly.entity_id
_entity_poly.type
_entity_poly.pdbx_seq_one_letter_code
_entity_poly.pdbx_strand_id
1 'polypeptide(L)'
;MAIFSYNRQGYRGDKMKDFWYECKHVCKQTGARYGILHTPHGDVETPMFMPVGTLATVKGISPEQLKEMGSQVVLANTYHLWLRPGSDIVRDAGGLHQFMNYDGPILTDSGGFQV
;
A
#
# COMPACT_ATOMS: atom_id res chain seq x y z
N MET A 1 -1.58 0.54 13.93
CA MET A 1 -3.01 0.76 13.57
C MET A 1 -3.15 2.20 13.12
N ALA A 2 -3.24 2.46 11.83
CA ALA A 2 -3.51 3.80 11.32
C ALA A 2 -5.02 4.01 11.29
N ILE A 3 -5.53 4.85 12.19
CA ILE A 3 -6.96 5.21 12.22
C ILE A 3 -7.14 6.36 11.22
N PHE A 4 -7.76 6.07 10.08
CA PHE A 4 -8.20 7.10 9.16
C PHE A 4 -9.50 7.71 9.70
N SER A 5 -9.43 8.87 10.37
CA SER A 5 -10.62 9.63 10.69
C SER A 5 -11.03 10.47 9.46
N TYR A 6 -12.19 10.17 8.92
CA TYR A 6 -12.79 10.90 7.82
C TYR A 6 -13.51 12.15 8.33
N ASN A 7 -13.14 13.31 7.83
CA ASN A 7 -13.90 14.56 8.02
C ASN A 7 -14.47 15.04 6.68
N ARG A 8 -15.76 15.37 6.64
CA ARG A 8 -16.49 15.85 5.43
C ARG A 8 -16.03 17.20 4.89
N GLN A 9 -15.13 17.88 5.57
CA GLN A 9 -14.58 19.19 5.20
C GLN A 9 -13.11 19.06 4.87
N GLY A 10 -12.76 18.48 3.73
CA GLY A 10 -11.41 18.45 3.15
C GLY A 10 -10.27 18.65 4.17
N TYR A 11 -9.78 17.58 4.76
CA TYR A 11 -8.73 17.64 5.80
C TYR A 11 -7.45 18.28 5.23
N ARG A 12 -7.19 19.55 5.63
CA ARG A 12 -5.85 20.13 5.64
C ARG A 12 -5.26 19.83 7.02
N GLY A 13 -4.96 18.56 7.27
CA GLY A 13 -4.11 18.19 8.40
C GLY A 13 -2.67 18.55 8.08
N ASP A 14 -1.92 18.89 9.12
CA ASP A 14 -0.48 19.07 9.01
C ASP A 14 0.10 17.91 8.23
N LYS A 15 0.74 18.22 7.10
CA LYS A 15 1.45 17.26 6.25
C LYS A 15 2.40 16.47 7.15
N MET A 16 2.08 15.24 7.47
CA MET A 16 3.13 14.24 7.57
C MET A 16 3.77 14.28 6.18
N LYS A 17 4.96 14.83 6.07
CA LYS A 17 5.57 15.41 4.87
C LYS A 17 5.51 14.54 3.61
N ASP A 18 5.16 13.26 3.75
CA ASP A 18 5.31 12.28 2.68
C ASP A 18 4.14 11.29 2.54
N PHE A 19 3.08 11.40 3.35
CA PHE A 19 1.95 10.46 3.30
C PHE A 19 0.62 11.17 3.57
N TRP A 20 -0.25 11.31 2.54
CA TRP A 20 -1.56 11.95 2.66
C TRP A 20 -2.51 11.54 1.54
N TYR A 21 -3.81 11.75 1.75
CA TYR A 21 -4.86 11.44 0.77
C TYR A 21 -5.55 12.71 0.28
N GLU A 22 -5.72 12.81 -1.04
CA GLU A 22 -6.46 13.87 -1.68
C GLU A 22 -7.69 13.32 -2.40
N CYS A 23 -8.89 13.72 -1.95
CA CYS A 23 -10.12 13.42 -2.67
C CYS A 23 -10.30 14.43 -3.81
N LYS A 24 -10.21 13.97 -5.04
CA LYS A 24 -10.34 14.80 -6.25
C LYS A 24 -11.80 15.01 -6.66
N HIS A 25 -12.64 13.99 -6.52
CA HIS A 25 -14.03 14.03 -6.94
C HIS A 25 -14.90 13.10 -6.11
N VAL A 26 -16.13 13.55 -5.86
CA VAL A 26 -17.21 12.74 -5.26
C VAL A 26 -18.40 12.76 -6.19
N CYS A 27 -18.85 11.59 -6.62
CA CYS A 27 -20.03 11.43 -7.45
C CYS A 27 -21.29 11.85 -6.65
N LYS A 28 -22.05 12.78 -7.16
CA LYS A 28 -23.27 13.27 -6.47
C LYS A 28 -24.39 12.25 -6.39
N GLN A 29 -24.43 11.28 -7.32
CA GLN A 29 -25.47 10.28 -7.40
C GLN A 29 -25.20 9.07 -6.50
N THR A 30 -23.94 8.60 -6.46
CA THR A 30 -23.58 7.34 -5.81
C THR A 30 -22.73 7.52 -4.57
N GLY A 31 -22.11 8.69 -4.39
CA GLY A 31 -21.10 8.92 -3.35
C GLY A 31 -19.74 8.28 -3.65
N ALA A 32 -19.56 7.67 -4.82
CA ALA A 32 -18.26 7.13 -5.25
C ALA A 32 -17.22 8.25 -5.29
N ARG A 33 -15.98 7.91 -4.92
CA ARG A 33 -14.88 8.88 -4.82
C ARG A 33 -13.72 8.49 -5.71
N TYR A 34 -13.15 9.49 -6.38
CA TYR A 34 -11.85 9.43 -7.02
C TYR A 34 -10.87 10.27 -6.22
N GLY A 35 -9.70 9.73 -5.94
CA GLY A 35 -8.67 10.44 -5.20
C GLY A 35 -7.28 9.90 -5.44
N ILE A 36 -6.31 10.51 -4.77
CA ILE A 36 -4.90 10.12 -4.84
C ILE A 36 -4.37 9.92 -3.43
N LEU A 37 -3.77 8.77 -3.19
CA LEU A 37 -2.99 8.49 -2.00
C LEU A 37 -1.51 8.79 -2.33
N HIS A 38 -0.97 9.84 -1.72
CA HIS A 38 0.44 10.21 -1.85
C HIS A 38 1.26 9.42 -0.85
N THR A 39 2.33 8.81 -1.31
CA THR A 39 3.28 8.05 -0.46
C THR A 39 4.73 8.39 -0.81
N PRO A 40 5.70 8.11 0.09
CA PRO A 40 7.11 8.28 -0.21
C PRO A 40 7.60 7.47 -1.42
N HIS A 41 6.87 6.42 -1.80
CA HIS A 41 7.20 5.54 -2.92
C HIS A 41 6.40 5.82 -4.19
N GLY A 42 5.60 6.88 -4.22
CA GLY A 42 4.80 7.30 -5.35
C GLY A 42 3.32 7.43 -5.03
N ASP A 43 2.57 7.90 -6.01
CA ASP A 43 1.14 8.17 -5.91
C ASP A 43 0.32 6.94 -6.31
N VAL A 44 -0.80 6.76 -5.64
CA VAL A 44 -1.78 5.71 -5.94
C VAL A 44 -3.13 6.35 -6.24
N GLU A 45 -3.62 6.18 -7.44
CA GLU A 45 -4.98 6.57 -7.80
C GLU A 45 -6.00 5.65 -7.11
N THR A 46 -7.02 6.21 -6.51
CA THR A 46 -8.04 5.41 -5.80
C THR A 46 -9.42 5.60 -6.42
N PRO A 47 -10.22 4.54 -6.51
CA PRO A 47 -9.95 3.19 -6.05
C PRO A 47 -8.89 2.47 -6.89
N MET A 48 -8.05 1.64 -6.26
CA MET A 48 -7.00 0.86 -6.92
C MET A 48 -7.01 -0.58 -6.39
N PHE A 49 -6.91 -1.55 -7.29
CA PHE A 49 -6.70 -2.94 -6.91
C PHE A 49 -5.26 -3.16 -6.43
N MET A 50 -5.11 -3.87 -5.32
CA MET A 50 -3.82 -4.23 -4.75
C MET A 50 -3.52 -5.70 -5.01
N PRO A 51 -2.62 -6.04 -5.95
CA PRO A 51 -2.16 -7.42 -6.11
C PRO A 51 -1.59 -7.97 -4.80
N VAL A 52 -1.96 -9.20 -4.48
CA VAL A 52 -1.61 -9.82 -3.19
C VAL A 52 -0.24 -10.45 -3.25
N GLY A 53 0.70 -9.89 -2.50
CA GLY A 53 2.07 -10.36 -2.31
C GLY A 53 2.33 -10.81 -0.87
N THR A 54 1.60 -11.79 -0.38
CA THR A 54 1.58 -12.23 1.02
C THR A 54 2.97 -12.53 1.59
N LEU A 55 3.83 -13.19 0.82
CA LEU A 55 5.20 -13.55 1.18
C LEU A 55 6.25 -12.72 0.41
N ALA A 56 6.00 -11.43 0.26
CA ALA A 56 6.83 -10.51 -0.52
C ALA A 56 6.93 -10.87 -2.01
N THR A 57 5.97 -11.60 -2.54
CA THR A 57 5.87 -11.93 -3.95
C THR A 57 4.42 -12.12 -4.37
N VAL A 58 4.08 -11.62 -5.55
CA VAL A 58 2.82 -11.95 -6.22
C VAL A 58 3.06 -13.22 -7.02
N LYS A 59 2.36 -14.30 -6.67
CA LYS A 59 2.60 -15.62 -7.25
C LYS A 59 2.49 -15.61 -8.77
N GLY A 60 3.57 -16.04 -9.45
CA GLY A 60 3.61 -16.15 -10.90
C GLY A 60 3.80 -14.84 -11.66
N ILE A 61 4.03 -13.72 -10.97
CA ILE A 61 4.18 -12.39 -11.57
C ILE A 61 5.42 -11.72 -10.99
N SER A 62 6.34 -11.26 -11.85
CA SER A 62 7.52 -10.53 -11.41
C SER A 62 7.22 -9.08 -11.05
N PRO A 63 8.07 -8.38 -10.27
CA PRO A 63 7.94 -6.95 -10.00
C PRO A 63 7.90 -6.09 -11.27
N GLU A 64 8.65 -6.46 -12.30
CA GLU A 64 8.64 -5.79 -13.59
C GLU A 64 7.28 -5.92 -14.29
N GLN A 65 6.71 -7.12 -14.28
CA GLN A 65 5.38 -7.38 -14.84
C GLN A 65 4.27 -6.61 -14.08
N LEU A 66 4.40 -6.45 -12.76
CA LEU A 66 3.47 -5.62 -11.97
C LEU A 66 3.48 -4.17 -12.45
N LYS A 67 4.66 -3.62 -12.75
CA LYS A 67 4.79 -2.26 -13.32
C LYS A 67 4.20 -2.17 -14.72
N GLU A 68 4.49 -3.13 -15.58
CA GLU A 68 3.96 -3.18 -16.95
C GLU A 68 2.42 -3.25 -16.97
N MET A 69 1.82 -3.95 -16.02
CA MET A 69 0.37 -4.02 -15.86
C MET A 69 -0.25 -2.76 -15.24
N GLY A 70 0.56 -1.77 -14.85
CA GLY A 70 0.07 -0.54 -14.22
C GLY A 70 -0.34 -0.69 -12.76
N SER A 71 0.15 -1.71 -12.05
CA SER A 71 -0.05 -1.84 -10.61
C SER A 71 0.65 -0.70 -9.88
N GLN A 72 -0.10 0.08 -9.10
CA GLN A 72 0.42 1.23 -8.38
C GLN A 72 0.72 0.93 -6.90
N VAL A 73 0.20 -0.17 -6.38
CA VAL A 73 0.38 -0.59 -4.99
C VAL A 73 0.31 -2.11 -4.89
N VAL A 74 1.09 -2.69 -3.98
CA VAL A 74 1.08 -4.14 -3.69
C VAL A 74 0.71 -4.35 -2.23
N LEU A 75 -0.06 -5.40 -1.96
CA LEU A 75 -0.42 -5.83 -0.61
C LEU A 75 0.54 -6.92 -0.13
N ALA A 76 1.20 -6.70 1.00
CA ALA A 76 1.95 -7.71 1.74
C ALA A 76 1.27 -7.98 3.09
N ASN A 77 1.69 -9.01 3.81
CA ASN A 77 1.10 -9.36 5.10
C ASN A 77 2.18 -9.51 6.17
N THR A 78 2.10 -8.70 7.22
CA THR A 78 3.08 -8.65 8.30
C THR A 78 3.17 -9.97 9.06
N TYR A 79 2.05 -10.60 9.40
CA TYR A 79 2.03 -11.88 10.11
C TYR A 79 2.72 -13.00 9.34
N HIS A 80 2.40 -13.15 8.04
CA HIS A 80 3.01 -14.17 7.21
C HIS A 80 4.51 -13.94 7.01
N LEU A 81 4.93 -12.69 6.81
CA LEU A 81 6.35 -12.34 6.68
C LEU A 81 7.13 -12.54 7.98
N TRP A 82 6.50 -12.29 9.14
CA TRP A 82 7.09 -12.58 10.44
C TRP A 82 7.31 -14.07 10.65
N LEU A 83 6.36 -14.90 10.26
CA LEU A 83 6.51 -16.36 10.31
C LEU A 83 7.55 -16.86 9.30
N ARG A 84 7.58 -16.29 8.10
CA ARG A 84 8.43 -16.75 7.01
C ARG A 84 8.67 -15.64 5.98
N PRO A 85 9.92 -15.21 5.77
CA PRO A 85 11.19 -15.75 6.28
C PRO A 85 11.56 -15.30 7.68
N GLY A 86 10.83 -14.36 8.28
CA GLY A 86 11.13 -13.69 9.55
C GLY A 86 11.62 -12.27 9.37
N SER A 87 11.37 -11.44 10.36
CA SER A 87 11.69 -10.00 10.32
C SER A 87 13.19 -9.71 10.17
N ASP A 88 14.04 -10.57 10.73
CA ASP A 88 15.50 -10.39 10.66
C ASP A 88 16.03 -10.52 9.24
N ILE A 89 15.55 -11.50 8.49
CA ILE A 89 15.93 -11.69 7.08
C ILE A 89 15.48 -10.52 6.22
N VAL A 90 14.25 -10.04 6.42
CA VAL A 90 13.73 -8.88 5.68
C VAL A 90 14.54 -7.61 6.01
N ARG A 91 14.87 -7.40 7.30
CA ARG A 91 15.72 -6.29 7.74
C ARG A 91 17.11 -6.36 7.10
N ASP A 92 17.74 -7.53 7.13
CA ASP A 92 19.12 -7.74 6.63
C ASP A 92 19.19 -7.61 5.11
N ALA A 93 18.08 -7.85 4.41
CA ALA A 93 17.93 -7.57 2.98
C ALA A 93 17.76 -6.07 2.65
N GLY A 94 17.70 -5.19 3.66
CA GLY A 94 17.53 -3.74 3.49
C GLY A 94 16.08 -3.25 3.58
N GLY A 95 15.18 -4.07 4.11
CA GLY A 95 13.76 -3.78 4.25
C GLY A 95 12.89 -4.44 3.18
N LEU A 96 11.57 -4.26 3.30
CA LEU A 96 10.62 -5.00 2.49
C LEU A 96 10.71 -4.65 0.99
N HIS A 97 10.90 -3.38 0.64
CA HIS A 97 11.06 -2.95 -0.76
C HIS A 97 12.26 -3.63 -1.45
N GLN A 98 13.40 -3.68 -0.74
CA GLN A 98 14.60 -4.36 -1.25
C GLN A 98 14.38 -5.88 -1.34
N PHE A 99 13.76 -6.46 -0.32
CA PHE A 99 13.47 -7.89 -0.29
C PHE A 99 12.51 -8.32 -1.41
N MET A 100 11.50 -7.50 -1.72
CA MET A 100 10.58 -7.72 -2.84
C MET A 100 11.14 -7.34 -4.21
N ASN A 101 12.24 -6.59 -4.26
CA ASN A 101 12.70 -5.92 -5.48
C ASN A 101 11.59 -5.06 -6.14
N TYR A 102 10.82 -4.36 -5.31
CA TYR A 102 9.70 -3.51 -5.73
C TYR A 102 9.82 -2.15 -5.07
N ASP A 103 9.89 -1.09 -5.86
CA ASP A 103 10.12 0.29 -5.40
C ASP A 103 8.84 1.12 -5.21
N GLY A 104 7.70 0.60 -5.65
CA GLY A 104 6.40 1.26 -5.51
C GLY A 104 5.79 1.15 -4.11
N PRO A 105 4.64 1.79 -3.89
CA PRO A 105 3.90 1.71 -2.64
C PRO A 105 3.55 0.27 -2.24
N ILE A 106 3.76 -0.06 -0.96
CA ILE A 106 3.39 -1.34 -0.37
C ILE A 106 2.47 -1.08 0.81
N LEU A 107 1.30 -1.71 0.81
CA LEU A 107 0.46 -1.79 2.01
C LEU A 107 0.81 -3.09 2.74
N THR A 108 1.16 -3.00 4.02
CA THR A 108 1.37 -4.18 4.87
C THR A 108 0.15 -4.37 5.76
N ASP A 109 -0.62 -5.42 5.51
CA ASP A 109 -1.69 -5.85 6.42
C ASP A 109 -1.07 -6.25 7.76
N SER A 110 -1.69 -5.81 8.86
CA SER A 110 -1.22 -6.09 10.22
C SER A 110 -1.26 -7.58 10.59
N GLY A 111 -2.06 -8.37 9.87
CA GLY A 111 -2.32 -9.75 10.22
C GLY A 111 -3.17 -9.94 11.48
N GLY A 112 -3.88 -8.90 11.92
CA GLY A 112 -4.66 -8.92 13.16
C GLY A 112 -5.76 -9.98 13.21
N PHE A 113 -6.18 -10.49 12.06
CA PHE A 113 -7.16 -11.59 11.98
C PHE A 113 -6.50 -12.98 12.20
N GLN A 114 -5.22 -13.12 11.84
CA GLN A 114 -4.47 -14.37 11.94
C GLN A 114 -3.82 -14.58 13.31
N VAL A 115 -3.64 -13.52 14.10
CA VAL A 115 -3.02 -13.57 15.44
C VAL A 115 -3.96 -14.08 16.52
#